data_a2db54b5dbb039f0c28f656f474359e0
#
_entry.id   a2db54b5dbb039f0c28f656f474359e0
#
_cell.length_a   1.000
_cell.length_b   1.000
_cell.length_c   1.000
_cell.angle_alpha   90.00
_cell.angle_beta   90.00
_cell.angle_gamma   90.00
#
_symmetry.space_group_name_H-M   'P 1'
#
loop_
_entity.id
_entity.type
_entity.pdbx_description
1 polymer ?
#
loop_
_entity_poly.entity_id
_entity_poly.type
_entity_poly.pdbx_seq_one_letter_code
_entity_poly.pdbx_strand_id
1 'polypeptide(L)'
;EGYPPILIRPAKLYAKKLQIDKSKSSQYISSLLLIAPKIEGGLEIELVGRETSKPYIDMTVSLLKKIGVKIISKKNYYKVFELQNIKPIQFSIESDWSSASYFYSIVAMSEIGYSLTLSIFNMSSLQGDSNIAEIYIAFGVKTIYMGKKIKLEKIKSKIDKFTYDLSSNPDLAQTISVTCLGLGYSCNLKGLHTLKIKETDRLLALRNELSKFGLKVTINEDSISFPANKGFLKSNVMIETYDDHRMAMSFACLAIKTNITICNPNVVSKSYNSFWIDLEKTGIVSQ
;
A
#
# COMPACT_ATOMS: atom_id res chain seq x y z
N GLU A 1 -17.45 23.73 -11.02
CA GLU A 1 -15.98 23.84 -11.10
C GLU A 1 -15.33 22.91 -10.08
N GLY A 2 -14.17 22.30 -10.45
CA GLY A 2 -13.41 21.39 -9.55
C GLY A 2 -13.78 19.91 -9.63
N TYR A 3 -14.73 19.50 -10.43
CA TYR A 3 -15.18 18.11 -10.61
C TYR A 3 -15.25 17.71 -12.09
N PRO A 4 -15.12 16.40 -12.43
CA PRO A 4 -15.38 15.90 -13.77
C PRO A 4 -16.81 16.22 -14.24
N PRO A 5 -17.02 16.36 -15.57
CA PRO A 5 -16.03 16.16 -16.63
C PRO A 5 -15.01 17.32 -16.76
N ILE A 6 -13.78 16.98 -17.18
CA ILE A 6 -12.68 17.95 -17.34
C ILE A 6 -12.39 18.12 -18.83
N LEU A 7 -12.39 19.38 -19.31
CA LEU A 7 -11.94 19.71 -20.66
C LEU A 7 -10.42 19.98 -20.63
N ILE A 8 -9.65 19.14 -21.31
CA ILE A 8 -8.20 19.29 -21.46
C ILE A 8 -7.89 19.83 -22.84
N ARG A 9 -7.17 20.94 -22.91
CA ARG A 9 -6.69 21.53 -24.16
C ARG A 9 -5.19 21.38 -24.28
N PRO A 10 -4.65 21.09 -25.48
CA PRO A 10 -3.21 21.01 -25.67
C PRO A 10 -2.56 22.38 -25.37
N ALA A 11 -1.45 22.35 -24.68
CA ALA A 11 -0.67 23.54 -24.39
C ALA A 11 0.82 23.23 -24.40
N LYS A 12 1.65 24.20 -24.80
CA LYS A 12 3.09 24.11 -24.65
C LYS A 12 3.46 24.38 -23.17
N LEU A 13 4.22 23.49 -22.58
CA LEU A 13 4.66 23.63 -21.19
C LEU A 13 5.92 24.50 -21.14
N TYR A 14 5.86 25.61 -20.41
CA TYR A 14 6.97 26.56 -20.25
C TYR A 14 7.56 26.60 -18.83
N ALA A 15 6.93 25.93 -17.87
CA ALA A 15 7.37 25.99 -16.49
C ALA A 15 8.72 25.32 -16.33
N LYS A 16 9.74 26.09 -15.95
CA LYS A 16 11.08 25.57 -15.64
C LYS A 16 11.28 25.22 -14.18
N LYS A 17 10.51 25.83 -13.29
CA LYS A 17 10.55 25.62 -11.85
C LYS A 17 9.16 25.69 -11.25
N LEU A 18 8.86 24.77 -10.32
CA LEU A 18 7.60 24.79 -9.59
C LEU A 18 7.80 24.26 -8.17
N GLN A 19 6.89 24.66 -7.26
CA GLN A 19 6.85 24.22 -5.89
C GLN A 19 5.60 23.38 -5.65
N ILE A 20 5.74 22.24 -4.96
CA ILE A 20 4.65 21.29 -4.69
C ILE A 20 4.61 20.91 -3.23
N ASP A 21 3.41 20.88 -2.67
CA ASP A 21 3.15 20.36 -1.34
C ASP A 21 3.11 18.82 -1.39
N LYS A 22 4.15 18.19 -0.80
CA LYS A 22 4.29 16.73 -0.72
C LYS A 22 3.43 16.08 0.37
N SER A 23 2.73 16.87 1.18
CA SER A 23 1.88 16.35 2.26
C SER A 23 0.56 15.74 1.76
N LYS A 24 0.14 16.06 0.52
CA LYS A 24 -1.12 15.60 -0.06
C LYS A 24 -0.99 14.24 -0.73
N SER A 25 -0.08 14.10 -1.70
CA SER A 25 0.11 12.84 -2.43
C SER A 25 1.43 12.82 -3.17
N SER A 26 2.19 11.73 -3.04
CA SER A 26 3.38 11.45 -3.85
C SER A 26 3.07 11.26 -5.34
N GLN A 27 1.83 10.90 -5.70
CA GLN A 27 1.42 10.66 -7.08
C GLN A 27 1.50 11.94 -7.93
N TYR A 28 1.22 13.12 -7.36
CA TYR A 28 1.36 14.40 -8.08
C TYR A 28 2.83 14.68 -8.42
N ILE A 29 3.73 14.37 -7.49
CA ILE A 29 5.17 14.53 -7.69
C ILE A 29 5.66 13.55 -8.75
N SER A 30 5.27 12.25 -8.63
CA SER A 30 5.62 11.22 -9.59
C SER A 30 5.12 11.55 -11.01
N SER A 31 3.91 12.07 -11.17
CA SER A 31 3.38 12.44 -12.48
C SER A 31 4.20 13.58 -13.13
N LEU A 32 4.62 14.58 -12.35
CA LEU A 32 5.48 15.66 -12.86
C LEU A 32 6.88 15.16 -13.22
N LEU A 33 7.46 14.27 -12.39
CA LEU A 33 8.74 13.64 -12.69
C LEU A 33 8.69 12.86 -14.01
N LEU A 34 7.58 12.14 -14.29
CA LEU A 34 7.41 11.34 -15.50
C LEU A 34 7.32 12.19 -16.77
N ILE A 35 6.67 13.35 -16.73
CA ILE A 35 6.58 14.25 -17.89
C ILE A 35 7.79 15.16 -18.07
N ALA A 36 8.53 15.43 -16.98
CA ALA A 36 9.65 16.39 -16.95
C ALA A 36 10.73 16.15 -18.03
N PRO A 37 11.09 14.89 -18.38
CA PRO A 37 12.07 14.64 -19.46
C PRO A 37 11.62 15.09 -20.85
N LYS A 38 10.33 15.36 -21.06
CA LYS A 38 9.77 15.84 -22.34
C LYS A 38 9.49 17.33 -22.35
N ILE A 39 9.76 18.02 -21.25
CA ILE A 39 9.67 19.48 -21.19
C ILE A 39 10.99 20.09 -21.72
N GLU A 40 10.91 21.06 -22.64
CA GLU A 40 12.05 21.77 -23.17
C GLU A 40 12.90 22.40 -22.05
N GLY A 41 14.18 21.99 -21.95
CA GLY A 41 15.10 22.37 -20.88
C GLY A 41 14.87 21.66 -19.54
N GLY A 42 13.90 20.73 -19.46
CA GLY A 42 13.60 19.95 -18.26
C GLY A 42 12.76 20.68 -17.22
N LEU A 43 12.75 20.18 -15.98
CA LEU A 43 11.91 20.71 -14.90
C LEU A 43 12.65 20.68 -13.56
N GLU A 44 12.52 21.76 -12.79
CA GLU A 44 12.94 21.85 -11.40
C GLU A 44 11.73 21.79 -10.49
N ILE A 45 11.75 20.90 -9.48
CA ILE A 45 10.65 20.68 -8.55
C ILE A 45 11.19 20.89 -7.13
N GLU A 46 10.63 21.86 -6.42
CA GLU A 46 10.83 22.05 -4.98
C GLU A 46 9.66 21.45 -4.20
N LEU A 47 9.99 20.69 -3.16
CA LEU A 47 8.98 20.06 -2.31
C LEU A 47 8.87 20.79 -0.99
N VAL A 48 7.64 21.13 -0.60
CA VAL A 48 7.31 21.71 0.71
C VAL A 48 6.36 20.79 1.47
N GLY A 49 6.17 21.09 2.77
CA GLY A 49 5.23 20.34 3.60
C GLY A 49 5.81 19.04 4.20
N ARG A 50 4.92 18.28 4.85
CA ARG A 50 5.24 17.04 5.54
C ARG A 50 5.50 15.92 4.52
N GLU A 51 6.57 15.13 4.75
CA GLU A 51 6.88 14.00 3.89
C GLU A 51 5.89 12.86 4.05
N THR A 52 5.45 12.30 2.92
CA THR A 52 4.63 11.09 2.86
C THR A 52 4.99 10.27 1.63
N SER A 53 4.91 8.95 1.77
CA SER A 53 5.08 8.01 0.64
C SER A 53 6.33 8.27 -0.22
N LYS A 54 7.42 8.73 0.40
CA LYS A 54 8.69 9.02 -0.28
C LYS A 54 9.22 7.86 -1.14
N PRO A 55 9.12 6.59 -0.72
CA PRO A 55 9.58 5.46 -1.53
C PRO A 55 8.98 5.41 -2.93
N TYR A 56 7.76 5.88 -3.13
CA TYR A 56 7.13 5.91 -4.45
C TYR A 56 7.71 6.99 -5.37
N ILE A 57 8.16 8.11 -4.80
CA ILE A 57 8.91 9.14 -5.53
C ILE A 57 10.28 8.58 -5.92
N ASP A 58 10.96 7.93 -4.98
CA ASP A 58 12.28 7.33 -5.19
C ASP A 58 12.23 6.21 -6.25
N MET A 59 11.16 5.41 -6.27
CA MET A 59 10.89 4.42 -7.31
C MET A 59 10.81 5.08 -8.70
N THR A 60 10.04 6.16 -8.82
CA THR A 60 9.89 6.90 -10.08
C THR A 60 11.23 7.46 -10.54
N VAL A 61 11.99 8.11 -9.65
CA VAL A 61 13.33 8.65 -9.94
C VAL A 61 14.27 7.53 -10.39
N SER A 62 14.24 6.39 -9.71
CA SER A 62 15.11 5.25 -10.03
C SER A 62 14.80 4.67 -11.41
N LEU A 63 13.53 4.54 -11.77
CA LEU A 63 13.10 4.08 -13.09
C LEU A 63 13.51 5.07 -14.20
N LEU A 64 13.31 6.35 -13.97
CA LEU A 64 13.73 7.40 -14.92
C LEU A 64 15.23 7.40 -15.14
N LYS A 65 16.03 7.24 -14.08
CA LYS A 65 17.50 7.11 -14.21
C LYS A 65 17.90 5.87 -15.00
N LYS A 66 17.20 4.76 -14.82
CA LYS A 66 17.44 3.52 -15.58
C LYS A 66 17.22 3.68 -17.08
N ILE A 67 16.25 4.50 -17.50
CA ILE A 67 16.04 4.80 -18.93
C ILE A 67 16.95 5.92 -19.47
N GLY A 68 17.89 6.41 -18.68
CA GLY A 68 18.90 7.38 -19.08
C GLY A 68 18.58 8.84 -18.76
N VAL A 69 17.51 9.12 -18.03
CA VAL A 69 17.16 10.49 -17.60
C VAL A 69 18.19 10.96 -16.57
N LYS A 70 18.87 12.08 -16.82
CA LYS A 70 19.72 12.75 -15.84
C LYS A 70 18.85 13.46 -14.80
N ILE A 71 19.00 13.10 -13.53
CA ILE A 71 18.25 13.68 -12.40
C ILE A 71 19.23 14.02 -11.27
N ILE A 72 19.20 15.28 -10.84
CA ILE A 72 19.84 15.71 -9.59
C ILE A 72 18.77 15.67 -8.51
N SER A 73 19.00 14.86 -7.48
CA SER A 73 18.12 14.72 -6.32
C SER A 73 18.82 15.27 -5.08
N LYS A 74 18.17 16.17 -4.37
CA LYS A 74 18.55 16.64 -3.02
C LYS A 74 17.36 16.50 -2.10
N LYS A 75 17.53 16.68 -0.80
CA LYS A 75 16.39 16.74 0.12
C LYS A 75 15.43 17.83 -0.35
N ASN A 76 14.18 17.47 -0.62
CA ASN A 76 13.12 18.37 -1.08
C ASN A 76 13.34 19.06 -2.43
N TYR A 77 14.23 18.56 -3.30
CA TYR A 77 14.49 19.16 -4.59
C TYR A 77 14.86 18.13 -5.63
N TYR A 78 14.27 18.27 -6.83
CA TYR A 78 14.61 17.47 -8.01
C TYR A 78 14.84 18.41 -9.19
N LYS A 79 15.93 18.18 -9.93
CA LYS A 79 16.15 18.76 -11.26
C LYS A 79 16.21 17.63 -12.26
N VAL A 80 15.19 17.55 -13.09
CA VAL A 80 15.08 16.57 -14.18
C VAL A 80 15.49 17.25 -15.47
N PHE A 81 16.47 16.68 -16.15
CA PHE A 81 16.92 17.22 -17.44
C PHE A 81 16.09 16.64 -18.58
N GLU A 82 15.96 17.43 -19.63
CA GLU A 82 15.35 16.98 -20.87
C GLU A 82 16.06 15.75 -21.43
N LEU A 83 15.29 14.80 -21.96
CA LEU A 83 15.79 13.62 -22.63
C LEU A 83 15.24 13.57 -24.05
N GLN A 84 16.07 13.85 -25.06
CA GLN A 84 15.66 13.87 -26.46
C GLN A 84 15.56 12.45 -27.04
N ASN A 85 16.52 11.56 -26.74
CA ASN A 85 16.62 10.23 -27.30
C ASN A 85 16.62 9.17 -26.19
N ILE A 86 15.67 8.25 -26.24
CA ILE A 86 15.61 7.08 -25.35
C ILE A 86 16.16 5.88 -26.11
N LYS A 87 17.17 5.23 -25.55
CA LYS A 87 17.63 3.92 -26.05
C LYS A 87 16.62 2.85 -25.66
N PRO A 88 16.36 1.87 -26.55
CA PRO A 88 15.54 0.72 -26.19
C PRO A 88 16.09 0.05 -24.93
N ILE A 89 15.21 -0.24 -23.97
CA ILE A 89 15.57 -0.91 -22.72
C ILE A 89 14.49 -1.93 -22.36
N GLN A 90 14.90 -3.06 -21.84
CA GLN A 90 13.99 -4.10 -21.39
C GLN A 90 13.87 -4.06 -19.87
N PHE A 91 12.63 -4.01 -19.37
CA PHE A 91 12.28 -4.11 -17.95
C PHE A 91 11.51 -5.39 -17.67
N SER A 92 11.82 -6.03 -16.55
CA SER A 92 10.95 -7.03 -15.96
C SER A 92 10.13 -6.33 -14.89
N ILE A 93 8.82 -6.23 -15.12
CA ILE A 93 7.89 -5.67 -14.13
C ILE A 93 7.65 -6.73 -13.07
N GLU A 94 7.86 -6.38 -11.81
CA GLU A 94 7.54 -7.23 -10.67
C GLU A 94 6.07 -7.11 -10.24
N SER A 95 5.59 -8.10 -9.49
CA SER A 95 4.26 -8.07 -8.90
C SER A 95 4.15 -6.98 -7.83
N ASP A 96 2.91 -6.57 -7.55
CA ASP A 96 2.60 -5.49 -6.62
C ASP A 96 2.77 -5.96 -5.15
N TRP A 97 3.68 -5.29 -4.43
CA TRP A 97 3.92 -5.57 -3.02
C TRP A 97 2.76 -5.14 -2.10
N SER A 98 1.97 -4.14 -2.49
CA SER A 98 0.75 -3.82 -1.77
C SER A 98 -0.24 -4.99 -1.84
N SER A 99 -0.39 -5.61 -3.02
CA SER A 99 -1.22 -6.80 -3.20
C SER A 99 -0.67 -8.02 -2.45
N ALA A 100 0.65 -8.16 -2.36
CA ALA A 100 1.27 -9.21 -1.54
C ALA A 100 0.87 -9.11 -0.06
N SER A 101 0.56 -7.91 0.44
CA SER A 101 0.23 -7.68 1.85
C SER A 101 -0.94 -8.53 2.34
N TYR A 102 -1.92 -8.80 1.49
CA TYR A 102 -3.07 -9.62 1.84
C TYR A 102 -2.64 -11.08 2.11
N PHE A 103 -1.73 -11.61 1.33
CA PHE A 103 -1.18 -12.96 1.52
C PHE A 103 -0.25 -13.03 2.75
N TYR A 104 0.49 -11.96 3.04
CA TYR A 104 1.21 -11.84 4.30
C TYR A 104 0.26 -11.89 5.50
N SER A 105 -0.89 -11.22 5.42
CA SER A 105 -1.92 -11.23 6.45
C SER A 105 -2.49 -12.63 6.67
N ILE A 106 -2.81 -13.34 5.59
CA ILE A 106 -3.31 -14.72 5.64
C ILE A 106 -2.27 -15.64 6.32
N VAL A 107 -1.00 -15.59 5.88
CA VAL A 107 0.07 -16.40 6.49
C VAL A 107 0.25 -16.05 7.98
N ALA A 108 0.22 -14.76 8.33
CA ALA A 108 0.34 -14.32 9.72
C ALA A 108 -0.74 -14.92 10.62
N MET A 109 -1.96 -15.03 10.12
CA MET A 109 -3.12 -15.56 10.85
C MET A 109 -3.26 -17.09 10.76
N SER A 110 -2.49 -17.76 9.90
CA SER A 110 -2.49 -19.21 9.74
C SER A 110 -1.79 -19.94 10.88
N GLU A 111 -1.86 -21.26 10.89
CA GLU A 111 -1.13 -22.12 11.84
C GLU A 111 0.36 -22.14 11.52
N ILE A 112 1.19 -22.41 12.56
CA ILE A 112 2.64 -22.51 12.39
C ILE A 112 2.97 -23.62 11.38
N GLY A 113 3.86 -23.31 10.43
CA GLY A 113 4.24 -24.20 9.33
C GLY A 113 3.45 -23.97 8.04
N TYR A 114 2.30 -23.26 8.08
CA TYR A 114 1.62 -22.89 6.84
C TYR A 114 2.52 -22.04 5.94
N SER A 115 2.49 -22.30 4.66
CA SER A 115 3.30 -21.53 3.72
C SER A 115 2.62 -21.41 2.34
N LEU A 116 2.92 -20.32 1.65
CA LEU A 116 2.53 -20.10 0.27
C LEU A 116 3.67 -19.43 -0.52
N THR A 117 3.61 -19.52 -1.84
CA THR A 117 4.62 -18.95 -2.72
C THR A 117 3.98 -17.93 -3.65
N LEU A 118 4.55 -16.73 -3.70
CA LEU A 118 4.18 -15.67 -4.62
C LEU A 118 5.24 -15.51 -5.70
N SER A 119 4.81 -15.20 -6.93
CA SER A 119 5.69 -15.12 -8.10
C SER A 119 5.94 -13.68 -8.53
N ILE A 120 7.08 -13.47 -9.19
CA ILE A 120 7.53 -12.22 -9.80
C ILE A 120 7.79 -11.14 -8.75
N PHE A 121 8.51 -11.50 -7.68
CA PHE A 121 9.00 -10.58 -6.66
C PHE A 121 10.53 -10.55 -6.63
N ASN A 122 11.11 -9.38 -6.40
CA ASN A 122 12.55 -9.19 -6.30
C ASN A 122 12.97 -8.83 -4.88
N MET A 123 14.11 -9.36 -4.43
CA MET A 123 14.70 -9.01 -3.13
C MET A 123 15.07 -7.53 -3.05
N SER A 124 15.54 -6.94 -4.16
CA SER A 124 15.89 -5.51 -4.29
C SER A 124 14.79 -4.74 -5.01
N SER A 125 13.55 -4.81 -4.50
CA SER A 125 12.41 -4.09 -5.06
C SER A 125 12.57 -2.58 -4.91
N LEU A 126 12.09 -1.85 -5.92
CA LEU A 126 11.95 -0.39 -5.85
C LEU A 126 10.60 0.04 -5.25
N GLN A 127 9.66 -0.88 -5.08
CA GLN A 127 8.36 -0.59 -4.48
C GLN A 127 8.51 -0.39 -2.97
N GLY A 128 7.99 0.73 -2.46
CA GLY A 128 8.06 1.05 -1.03
C GLY A 128 7.45 -0.03 -0.13
N ASP A 129 6.33 -0.61 -0.57
CA ASP A 129 5.61 -1.62 0.19
C ASP A 129 6.34 -2.97 0.29
N SER A 130 7.48 -3.15 -0.40
CA SER A 130 8.35 -4.32 -0.19
C SER A 130 8.88 -4.43 1.25
N ASN A 131 8.87 -3.34 2.01
CA ASN A 131 9.16 -3.29 3.44
C ASN A 131 8.21 -4.17 4.28
N ILE A 132 7.10 -4.62 3.72
CA ILE A 132 6.19 -5.56 4.38
C ILE A 132 6.89 -6.85 4.79
N ALA A 133 7.91 -7.28 4.06
CA ALA A 133 8.70 -8.46 4.40
C ALA A 133 9.37 -8.32 5.78
N GLU A 134 9.83 -7.13 6.14
CA GLU A 134 10.41 -6.83 7.45
C GLU A 134 9.34 -6.61 8.51
N ILE A 135 8.29 -5.86 8.17
CA ILE A 135 7.17 -5.56 9.08
C ILE A 135 6.54 -6.86 9.59
N TYR A 136 6.31 -7.83 8.70
CA TYR A 136 5.59 -9.06 9.06
C TYR A 136 6.44 -10.11 9.80
N ILE A 137 7.76 -9.90 9.96
CA ILE A 137 8.57 -10.69 10.90
C ILE A 137 7.97 -10.61 12.33
N ALA A 138 7.47 -9.44 12.71
CA ALA A 138 6.81 -9.23 14.00
C ALA A 138 5.56 -10.12 14.17
N PHE A 139 4.82 -10.37 13.11
CA PHE A 139 3.63 -11.24 13.09
C PHE A 139 3.96 -12.72 12.86
N GLY A 140 5.25 -13.07 12.84
CA GLY A 140 5.70 -14.45 12.63
C GLY A 140 5.57 -14.90 11.18
N VAL A 141 5.84 -14.04 10.22
CA VAL A 141 5.95 -14.41 8.81
C VAL A 141 7.40 -14.28 8.36
N LYS A 142 7.98 -15.39 7.95
CA LYS A 142 9.32 -15.44 7.35
C LYS A 142 9.20 -15.36 5.84
N THR A 143 9.93 -14.42 5.23
CA THR A 143 10.04 -14.29 3.78
C THR A 143 11.33 -14.96 3.32
N ILE A 144 11.23 -15.90 2.38
CA ILE A 144 12.34 -16.62 1.77
C ILE A 144 12.37 -16.28 0.29
N TYR A 145 13.43 -15.62 -0.16
CA TYR A 145 13.62 -15.24 -1.55
C TYR A 145 14.18 -16.40 -2.36
N MET A 146 13.54 -16.74 -3.49
CA MET A 146 13.89 -17.85 -4.37
C MET A 146 13.88 -17.36 -5.83
N GLY A 147 14.93 -16.66 -6.25
CA GLY A 147 15.00 -16.00 -7.54
C GLY A 147 13.92 -14.92 -7.68
N LYS A 148 12.99 -15.11 -8.64
CA LYS A 148 11.83 -14.20 -8.83
C LYS A 148 10.58 -14.61 -8.04
N LYS A 149 10.73 -15.47 -7.04
CA LYS A 149 9.62 -15.91 -6.19
C LYS A 149 9.96 -15.61 -4.73
N ILE A 150 8.93 -15.44 -3.92
CA ILE A 150 9.05 -15.40 -2.46
C ILE A 150 8.17 -16.49 -1.87
N LYS A 151 8.72 -17.23 -0.90
CA LYS A 151 7.95 -18.14 -0.05
C LYS A 151 7.70 -17.41 1.27
N LEU A 152 6.43 -17.32 1.65
CA LEU A 152 5.99 -16.84 2.95
C LEU A 152 5.74 -18.06 3.82
N GLU A 153 6.29 -18.07 5.03
CA GLU A 153 6.17 -19.20 5.97
C GLU A 153 5.78 -18.70 7.36
N LYS A 154 4.74 -19.28 7.93
CA LYS A 154 4.31 -18.96 9.28
C LYS A 154 5.25 -19.59 10.30
N ILE A 155 5.86 -18.75 11.10
CA ILE A 155 6.67 -19.13 12.28
C ILE A 155 6.03 -18.54 13.54
N LYS A 156 6.53 -18.89 14.71
CA LYS A 156 6.02 -18.37 15.98
C LYS A 156 6.19 -16.84 16.06
N SER A 157 5.11 -16.11 16.31
CA SER A 157 5.17 -14.69 16.64
C SER A 157 5.75 -14.48 18.05
N LYS A 158 6.45 -13.35 18.24
CA LYS A 158 7.06 -12.96 19.51
C LYS A 158 6.37 -11.79 20.21
N ILE A 159 5.32 -11.25 19.60
CA ILE A 159 4.63 -10.04 20.08
C ILE A 159 3.15 -10.31 20.31
N ASP A 160 2.52 -9.47 21.14
CA ASP A 160 1.06 -9.33 21.30
C ASP A 160 0.60 -7.87 21.16
N LYS A 161 1.55 -6.97 20.86
CA LYS A 161 1.32 -5.55 20.62
C LYS A 161 2.14 -5.10 19.42
N PHE A 162 1.51 -4.35 18.53
CA PHE A 162 2.18 -3.79 17.35
C PHE A 162 2.05 -2.27 17.31
N THR A 163 3.19 -1.59 17.19
CA THR A 163 3.29 -0.13 17.03
C THR A 163 4.23 0.16 15.89
N TYR A 164 3.79 0.98 14.91
CA TYR A 164 4.60 1.28 13.74
C TYR A 164 4.24 2.64 13.13
N ASP A 165 5.23 3.30 12.52
CA ASP A 165 5.04 4.52 11.72
C ASP A 165 5.00 4.14 10.23
N LEU A 166 3.85 4.32 9.62
CA LEU A 166 3.56 4.01 8.22
C LEU A 166 3.65 5.23 7.29
N SER A 167 4.32 6.32 7.69
CA SER A 167 4.49 7.50 6.84
C SER A 167 5.04 7.18 5.45
N SER A 168 5.90 6.15 5.35
CA SER A 168 6.46 5.66 4.08
C SER A 168 5.52 4.71 3.34
N ASN A 169 4.64 3.99 4.04
CA ASN A 169 3.82 2.90 3.52
C ASN A 169 2.37 2.98 4.03
N PRO A 170 1.68 4.13 3.91
CA PRO A 170 0.36 4.33 4.53
C PRO A 170 -0.69 3.36 4.00
N ASP A 171 -0.54 2.86 2.79
CA ASP A 171 -1.45 1.92 2.13
C ASP A 171 -1.42 0.50 2.73
N LEU A 172 -0.49 0.19 3.62
CA LEU A 172 -0.44 -1.06 4.40
C LEU A 172 -1.30 -1.02 5.67
N ALA A 173 -1.83 0.14 6.04
CA ALA A 173 -2.53 0.34 7.32
C ALA A 173 -3.76 -0.56 7.47
N GLN A 174 -4.56 -0.74 6.41
CA GLN A 174 -5.75 -1.59 6.45
C GLN A 174 -5.37 -3.04 6.73
N THR A 175 -4.43 -3.57 5.94
CA THR A 175 -3.99 -4.97 6.07
C THR A 175 -3.37 -5.24 7.44
N ILE A 176 -2.52 -4.34 7.94
CA ILE A 176 -1.87 -4.49 9.26
C ILE A 176 -2.91 -4.40 10.39
N SER A 177 -3.85 -3.47 10.32
CA SER A 177 -4.92 -3.34 11.33
C SER A 177 -5.77 -4.61 11.39
N VAL A 178 -6.15 -5.15 10.24
CA VAL A 178 -6.92 -6.40 10.15
C VAL A 178 -6.10 -7.59 10.65
N THR A 179 -4.80 -7.66 10.34
CA THR A 179 -3.91 -8.69 10.88
C THR A 179 -3.84 -8.63 12.41
N CYS A 180 -3.71 -7.43 12.99
CA CYS A 180 -3.72 -7.26 14.45
C CYS A 180 -5.05 -7.72 15.07
N LEU A 181 -6.19 -7.38 14.45
CA LEU A 181 -7.51 -7.87 14.87
C LEU A 181 -7.56 -9.41 14.85
N GLY A 182 -7.19 -10.04 13.73
CA GLY A 182 -7.26 -11.50 13.56
C GLY A 182 -6.33 -12.28 14.48
N LEU A 183 -5.23 -11.66 14.94
CA LEU A 183 -4.31 -12.22 15.92
C LEU A 183 -4.64 -11.85 17.37
N GLY A 184 -5.62 -10.98 17.60
CA GLY A 184 -5.98 -10.49 18.93
C GLY A 184 -4.96 -9.53 19.54
N TYR A 185 -4.10 -8.90 18.73
CA TYR A 185 -3.03 -7.99 19.19
C TYR A 185 -3.56 -6.56 19.36
N SER A 186 -2.94 -5.80 20.27
CA SER A 186 -3.13 -4.36 20.28
C SER A 186 -2.39 -3.72 19.10
N CYS A 187 -2.97 -2.66 18.55
CA CYS A 187 -2.48 -1.96 17.37
C CYS A 187 -2.34 -0.47 17.63
N ASN A 188 -1.24 0.13 17.17
CA ASN A 188 -1.05 1.58 17.17
C ASN A 188 -0.23 1.97 15.95
N LEU A 189 -0.91 2.47 14.90
CA LEU A 189 -0.29 2.90 13.65
C LEU A 189 -0.34 4.42 13.54
N LYS A 190 0.77 5.00 13.10
CA LYS A 190 0.96 6.45 12.90
C LYS A 190 1.38 6.74 11.46
N GLY A 191 1.46 8.04 11.11
CA GLY A 191 1.88 8.46 9.78
C GLY A 191 0.78 8.31 8.71
N LEU A 192 -0.48 8.33 9.10
CA LEU A 192 -1.64 7.97 8.28
C LEU A 192 -2.45 9.18 7.77
N HIS A 193 -1.91 10.40 7.86
CA HIS A 193 -2.64 11.64 7.53
C HIS A 193 -3.22 11.65 6.10
N THR A 194 -2.58 10.96 5.15
CA THR A 194 -3.07 10.91 3.77
C THR A 194 -4.25 9.94 3.56
N LEU A 195 -4.55 9.08 4.52
CA LEU A 195 -5.64 8.09 4.40
C LEU A 195 -7.03 8.71 4.42
N LYS A 196 -7.17 9.94 4.92
CA LYS A 196 -8.43 10.69 4.91
C LYS A 196 -8.85 11.20 3.54
N ILE A 197 -7.92 11.31 2.59
CA ILE A 197 -8.13 11.88 1.26
C ILE A 197 -7.84 10.89 0.14
N LYS A 198 -8.06 9.60 0.40
CA LYS A 198 -7.96 8.51 -0.59
C LYS A 198 -9.33 8.28 -1.25
N GLU A 199 -9.63 7.05 -1.67
CA GLU A 199 -10.93 6.65 -2.25
C GLU A 199 -12.09 6.93 -1.29
N THR A 200 -11.82 6.85 -0.02
CA THR A 200 -12.70 7.20 1.11
C THR A 200 -11.86 7.75 2.26
N ASP A 201 -12.46 8.26 3.33
CA ASP A 201 -11.75 8.41 4.61
C ASP A 201 -11.47 7.02 5.19
N ARG A 202 -10.29 6.46 4.84
CA ARG A 202 -9.87 5.11 5.23
C ARG A 202 -9.73 4.93 6.74
N LEU A 203 -9.38 5.99 7.48
CA LEU A 203 -9.30 5.91 8.95
C LEU A 203 -10.70 5.74 9.54
N LEU A 204 -11.66 6.51 9.06
CA LEU A 204 -13.06 6.40 9.49
C LEU A 204 -13.65 5.03 9.10
N ALA A 205 -13.41 4.58 7.88
CA ALA A 205 -13.85 3.27 7.41
C ALA A 205 -13.26 2.13 8.28
N LEU A 206 -11.95 2.14 8.52
CA LEU A 206 -11.31 1.14 9.41
C LEU A 206 -11.88 1.16 10.81
N ARG A 207 -12.07 2.34 11.42
CA ARG A 207 -12.67 2.46 12.75
C ARG A 207 -14.05 1.81 12.78
N ASN A 208 -14.89 2.13 11.80
CA ASN A 208 -16.26 1.62 11.75
C ASN A 208 -16.29 0.10 11.61
N GLU A 209 -15.49 -0.46 10.69
CA GLU A 209 -15.51 -1.90 10.42
C GLU A 209 -14.86 -2.72 11.55
N LEU A 210 -13.72 -2.26 12.09
CA LEU A 210 -13.07 -2.90 13.23
C LEU A 210 -13.94 -2.87 14.49
N SER A 211 -14.71 -1.80 14.69
CA SER A 211 -15.65 -1.67 15.84
C SER A 211 -16.77 -2.69 15.80
N LYS A 212 -17.17 -3.21 14.64
CA LYS A 212 -18.18 -4.29 14.51
C LYS A 212 -17.74 -5.59 15.22
N PHE A 213 -16.42 -5.80 15.38
CA PHE A 213 -15.84 -6.92 16.12
C PHE A 213 -15.73 -6.66 17.64
N GLY A 214 -16.32 -5.58 18.15
CA GLY A 214 -16.33 -5.24 19.57
C GLY A 214 -15.08 -4.47 20.05
N LEU A 215 -14.22 -4.01 19.13
CA LEU A 215 -13.06 -3.21 19.47
C LEU A 215 -13.43 -1.75 19.77
N LYS A 216 -12.80 -1.18 20.80
CA LYS A 216 -12.79 0.28 21.02
C LYS A 216 -11.67 0.89 20.17
N VAL A 217 -12.00 1.30 18.96
CA VAL A 217 -11.03 1.87 18.01
C VAL A 217 -10.98 3.39 18.15
N THR A 218 -9.78 3.92 18.33
CA THR A 218 -9.50 5.36 18.41
C THR A 218 -8.77 5.78 17.14
N ILE A 219 -9.22 6.86 16.50
CA ILE A 219 -8.55 7.50 15.36
C ILE A 219 -8.26 8.96 15.70
N ASN A 220 -7.14 9.47 15.19
CA ASN A 220 -6.77 10.87 15.21
C ASN A 220 -6.53 11.38 13.79
N GLU A 221 -5.92 12.56 13.63
CA GLU A 221 -5.61 13.13 12.31
C GLU A 221 -4.71 12.23 11.46
N ASP A 222 -3.80 11.48 12.07
CA ASP A 222 -2.78 10.69 11.38
C ASP A 222 -2.51 9.32 11.99
N SER A 223 -3.44 8.81 12.80
CA SER A 223 -3.22 7.55 13.51
C SER A 223 -4.50 6.77 13.76
N ILE A 224 -4.33 5.47 13.94
CA ILE A 224 -5.36 4.53 14.41
C ILE A 224 -4.79 3.66 15.51
N SER A 225 -5.58 3.42 16.56
CA SER A 225 -5.18 2.51 17.65
C SER A 225 -6.37 1.78 18.24
N PHE A 226 -6.12 0.56 18.74
CA PHE A 226 -7.10 -0.23 19.47
C PHE A 226 -6.38 -1.21 20.42
N PRO A 227 -7.05 -1.61 21.54
CA PRO A 227 -6.50 -2.57 22.49
C PRO A 227 -6.48 -4.00 21.92
N ALA A 228 -5.75 -4.88 22.57
CA ALA A 228 -5.78 -6.31 22.28
C ALA A 228 -7.19 -6.87 22.51
N ASN A 229 -7.63 -7.74 21.61
CA ASN A 229 -8.85 -8.53 21.77
C ASN A 229 -8.49 -10.01 21.88
N LYS A 230 -8.40 -10.51 23.12
CA LYS A 230 -8.08 -11.93 23.39
C LYS A 230 -9.32 -12.83 23.39
N GLY A 231 -10.51 -12.28 23.09
CA GLY A 231 -11.76 -13.02 22.97
C GLY A 231 -11.93 -13.64 21.59
N PHE A 232 -13.04 -14.39 21.43
CA PHE A 232 -13.41 -14.90 20.12
C PHE A 232 -13.79 -13.77 19.18
N LEU A 233 -13.34 -13.86 17.92
CA LEU A 233 -13.78 -12.95 16.88
C LEU A 233 -15.27 -13.18 16.62
N LYS A 234 -16.03 -12.08 16.55
CA LYS A 234 -17.43 -12.11 16.17
C LYS A 234 -17.56 -12.69 14.76
N SER A 235 -18.47 -13.65 14.59
CA SER A 235 -18.75 -14.28 13.29
C SER A 235 -19.91 -13.61 12.56
N ASN A 236 -19.99 -13.85 11.25
CA ASN A 236 -21.04 -13.35 10.36
C ASN A 236 -21.14 -11.82 10.36
N VAL A 237 -19.98 -11.15 10.43
CA VAL A 237 -19.91 -9.69 10.35
C VAL A 237 -19.95 -9.27 8.89
N MET A 238 -20.85 -8.32 8.59
CA MET A 238 -20.98 -7.70 7.28
C MET A 238 -20.03 -6.51 7.20
N ILE A 239 -19.11 -6.52 6.22
CA ILE A 239 -18.07 -5.52 5.99
C ILE A 239 -18.47 -4.62 4.83
N GLU A 240 -18.63 -3.34 5.12
CA GLU A 240 -18.81 -2.31 4.10
C GLU A 240 -17.46 -1.96 3.48
N THR A 241 -17.42 -1.83 2.15
CA THR A 241 -16.17 -1.58 1.42
C THR A 241 -15.92 -0.10 1.14
N TYR A 242 -16.93 0.76 1.27
CA TYR A 242 -16.81 2.21 1.01
C TYR A 242 -16.25 2.52 -0.39
N ASP A 243 -16.58 1.69 -1.37
CA ASP A 243 -16.01 1.72 -2.73
C ASP A 243 -14.47 1.66 -2.77
N ASP A 244 -13.84 1.14 -1.72
CA ASP A 244 -12.40 1.01 -1.58
C ASP A 244 -11.98 -0.47 -1.64
N HIS A 245 -11.20 -0.80 -2.68
CA HIS A 245 -10.67 -2.15 -2.90
C HIS A 245 -9.80 -2.65 -1.74
N ARG A 246 -9.07 -1.76 -1.04
CA ARG A 246 -8.23 -2.15 0.11
C ARG A 246 -9.06 -2.55 1.31
N MET A 247 -10.22 -1.93 1.52
CA MET A 247 -11.16 -2.38 2.56
C MET A 247 -11.64 -3.80 2.28
N ALA A 248 -12.11 -4.07 1.05
CA ALA A 248 -12.55 -5.41 0.66
C ALA A 248 -11.45 -6.46 0.87
N MET A 249 -10.28 -6.24 0.27
CA MET A 249 -9.19 -7.22 0.26
C MET A 249 -8.58 -7.44 1.64
N SER A 250 -8.42 -6.38 2.45
CA SER A 250 -7.85 -6.53 3.80
C SER A 250 -8.77 -7.32 4.71
N PHE A 251 -10.08 -7.00 4.74
CA PHE A 251 -11.02 -7.72 5.58
C PHE A 251 -11.27 -9.15 5.07
N ALA A 252 -11.21 -9.41 3.77
CA ALA A 252 -11.34 -10.77 3.24
C ALA A 252 -10.33 -11.75 3.85
N CYS A 253 -9.14 -11.27 4.25
CA CYS A 253 -8.13 -12.10 4.92
C CYS A 253 -8.61 -12.66 6.28
N LEU A 254 -9.59 -12.03 6.95
CA LEU A 254 -10.16 -12.53 8.21
C LEU A 254 -10.95 -13.82 8.03
N ALA A 255 -11.34 -14.17 6.81
CA ALA A 255 -12.11 -15.41 6.55
C ALA A 255 -11.33 -16.67 6.98
N ILE A 256 -10.01 -16.59 7.17
CA ILE A 256 -9.22 -17.67 7.77
C ILE A 256 -9.49 -17.87 9.27
N LYS A 257 -10.13 -16.92 9.93
CA LYS A 257 -10.40 -16.93 11.37
C LYS A 257 -11.90 -16.97 11.70
N THR A 258 -12.74 -16.37 10.87
CA THR A 258 -14.15 -16.21 11.16
C THR A 258 -14.95 -15.98 9.87
N ASN A 259 -16.25 -16.33 9.87
CA ASN A 259 -17.11 -16.03 8.74
C ASN A 259 -17.40 -14.53 8.67
N ILE A 260 -17.26 -13.97 7.49
CA ILE A 260 -17.55 -12.56 7.18
C ILE A 260 -18.25 -12.46 5.83
N THR A 261 -19.00 -11.37 5.64
CA THR A 261 -19.59 -11.02 4.35
C THR A 261 -18.97 -9.71 3.86
N ILE A 262 -18.44 -9.68 2.63
CA ILE A 262 -17.91 -8.46 2.02
C ILE A 262 -18.98 -7.85 1.12
N CYS A 263 -19.44 -6.65 1.45
CA CYS A 263 -20.36 -5.88 0.61
C CYS A 263 -19.62 -5.34 -0.61
N ASN A 264 -20.29 -5.31 -1.78
CA ASN A 264 -19.72 -4.83 -3.03
C ASN A 264 -18.33 -5.42 -3.35
N PRO A 265 -18.19 -6.77 -3.50
CA PRO A 265 -16.88 -7.42 -3.69
C PRO A 265 -16.19 -7.02 -5.00
N ASN A 266 -16.92 -6.48 -5.97
CA ASN A 266 -16.39 -6.08 -7.27
C ASN A 266 -15.42 -4.88 -7.22
N VAL A 267 -15.38 -4.14 -6.11
CA VAL A 267 -14.44 -3.00 -5.95
C VAL A 267 -12.97 -3.42 -6.07
N VAL A 268 -12.64 -4.69 -5.88
CA VAL A 268 -11.28 -5.23 -6.04
C VAL A 268 -10.76 -5.10 -7.47
N SER A 269 -11.67 -5.04 -8.46
CA SER A 269 -11.31 -4.87 -9.88
C SER A 269 -10.55 -3.58 -10.18
N LYS A 270 -10.61 -2.58 -9.30
CA LYS A 270 -9.82 -1.34 -9.40
C LYS A 270 -8.31 -1.57 -9.40
N SER A 271 -7.83 -2.66 -8.77
CA SER A 271 -6.39 -2.92 -8.64
C SER A 271 -5.99 -4.40 -8.72
N TYR A 272 -6.91 -5.34 -8.48
CA TYR A 272 -6.60 -6.76 -8.44
C TYR A 272 -7.77 -7.61 -8.95
N ASN A 273 -7.91 -7.72 -10.26
CA ASN A 273 -9.05 -8.41 -10.90
C ASN A 273 -9.19 -9.89 -10.52
N SER A 274 -8.08 -10.60 -10.29
CA SER A 274 -8.09 -12.02 -9.92
C SER A 274 -8.05 -12.27 -8.42
N PHE A 275 -8.27 -11.25 -7.58
CA PHE A 275 -8.10 -11.37 -6.12
C PHE A 275 -8.89 -12.52 -5.51
N TRP A 276 -10.16 -12.67 -5.84
CA TRP A 276 -11.00 -13.72 -5.28
C TRP A 276 -10.52 -15.12 -5.67
N ILE A 277 -10.12 -15.31 -6.95
CA ILE A 277 -9.56 -16.57 -7.47
C ILE A 277 -8.25 -16.91 -6.75
N ASP A 278 -7.40 -15.90 -6.51
CA ASP A 278 -6.12 -16.12 -5.83
C ASP A 278 -6.30 -16.33 -4.32
N LEU A 279 -7.33 -15.71 -3.72
CA LEU A 279 -7.72 -15.93 -2.33
C LEU A 279 -8.15 -17.39 -2.10
N GLU A 280 -8.97 -17.95 -2.98
CA GLU A 280 -9.45 -19.34 -2.89
C GLU A 280 -8.30 -20.35 -2.93
N LYS A 281 -7.20 -20.06 -3.65
CA LYS A 281 -5.99 -20.91 -3.66
C LYS A 281 -5.31 -21.02 -2.29
N THR A 282 -5.64 -20.12 -1.35
CA THR A 282 -5.13 -20.18 0.04
C THR A 282 -5.94 -21.11 0.95
N GLY A 283 -7.04 -21.67 0.46
CA GLY A 283 -7.98 -22.51 1.21
C GLY A 283 -9.17 -21.73 1.80
N ILE A 284 -9.24 -20.41 1.60
CA ILE A 284 -10.42 -19.61 1.94
C ILE A 284 -11.48 -19.84 0.85
N VAL A 285 -12.69 -20.21 1.25
CA VAL A 285 -13.80 -20.43 0.32
C VAL A 285 -14.65 -19.16 0.23
N SER A 286 -14.86 -18.64 -0.99
CA SER A 286 -15.84 -17.59 -1.27
C SER A 286 -17.13 -18.20 -1.86
N GLN A 287 -18.28 -17.71 -1.40
CA GLN A 287 -19.61 -18.13 -1.88
C GLN A 287 -20.40 -16.92 -2.42
#